data_e9b2dc473677a1f233e3a9fa8a22e1b5
#
_entry.id   e9b2dc473677a1f233e3a9fa8a22e1b5
#
_cell.length_a   1.000
_cell.length_b   1.000
_cell.length_c   1.000
_cell.angle_alpha   90.00
_cell.angle_beta   90.00
_cell.angle_gamma   90.00
#
_symmetry.space_group_name_H-M   'P 1'
#
loop_
_entity.id
_entity.type
_entity.pdbx_description
1 polymer ?
#
loop_
_entity_poly.entity_id
_entity_poly.type
_entity_poly.pdbx_seq_one_letter_code
_entity_poly.pdbx_strand_id
1 'polypeptide(L)'
;MNLPRTLTVLLSSDLLTLSRACGVLRRRNLPIRALTVESNGPPGIWRMSCEIDADDATVQSLVLQLQNVVGVRTASATSIAPSGGIMSSSVRVYYEVDTDRARLGDRVFAIIGYGSQGHAHAQNLRDSGARVIVGLRPNGASWKRAASDGLEVRPVAEAAKAGDVIMMLVPDQEQRAVYETSIAPALGATKTLMFAHGFNIHFGEIVPPPAVDVSLIAPKSPGHLVRSEYQAGRGVPGLVAVHQDASGKALANALAYATGIGCSRAGVIATTFAEETETDLFGEQAVLCGGVTALIQAGFETLTEAGYSPEMAYFECLHELKLIVDLIYSGGLGFMRHSISNTAEYGDLTRGARVISPAVREEMRRLLADIRNGAFAKEWIAECRAGAPRFAELRRAAQDHPIEQVGARLRAMMPWTEEGKRAKPQAAGTRQPEREPARA
;
A
#
# COMPACT_ATOMS: atom_id res chain seq x y z
N MET A 1 -16.43 -38.55 -4.76
CA MET A 1 -16.93 -37.16 -4.61
C MET A 1 -16.24 -36.30 -5.66
N ASN A 2 -17.01 -35.54 -6.44
CA ASN A 2 -16.42 -34.59 -7.36
C ASN A 2 -15.87 -33.42 -6.57
N LEU A 3 -14.54 -33.26 -6.60
CA LEU A 3 -13.86 -32.14 -5.96
C LEU A 3 -13.47 -31.12 -7.04
N PRO A 4 -13.44 -29.83 -6.69
CA PRO A 4 -13.00 -28.81 -7.63
C PRO A 4 -11.51 -29.00 -7.99
N ARG A 5 -11.20 -28.94 -9.28
CA ARG A 5 -9.87 -29.15 -9.86
C ARG A 5 -9.54 -28.02 -10.83
N THR A 6 -8.30 -27.56 -10.81
CA THR A 6 -7.79 -26.66 -11.85
C THR A 6 -6.93 -27.43 -12.83
N LEU A 7 -7.35 -27.44 -14.10
CA LEU A 7 -6.56 -27.91 -15.24
C LEU A 7 -5.76 -26.74 -15.78
N THR A 8 -4.46 -26.91 -15.91
CA THR A 8 -3.57 -25.92 -16.55
C THR A 8 -2.94 -26.54 -17.79
N VAL A 9 -3.12 -25.88 -18.93
CA VAL A 9 -2.64 -26.33 -20.23
C VAL A 9 -1.78 -25.23 -20.87
N LEU A 10 -0.53 -25.54 -21.19
CA LEU A 10 0.30 -24.68 -22.02
C LEU A 10 0.18 -25.14 -23.47
N LEU A 11 -0.20 -24.25 -24.36
CA LEU A 11 -0.50 -24.57 -25.75
C LEU A 11 0.08 -23.49 -26.70
N SER A 12 0.29 -23.87 -27.96
CA SER A 12 0.71 -22.91 -28.98
C SER A 12 -0.30 -21.78 -29.14
N SER A 13 0.18 -20.56 -29.37
CA SER A 13 -0.65 -19.34 -29.42
C SER A 13 -1.42 -19.24 -30.76
N ASP A 14 -2.19 -20.28 -31.07
CA ASP A 14 -3.07 -20.31 -32.23
C ASP A 14 -4.48 -20.79 -31.87
N LEU A 15 -5.48 -20.28 -32.58
CA LEU A 15 -6.90 -20.54 -32.31
C LEU A 15 -7.29 -22.01 -32.60
N LEU A 16 -6.58 -22.69 -33.47
CA LEU A 16 -6.89 -24.09 -33.82
C LEU A 16 -6.51 -25.01 -32.66
N THR A 17 -5.32 -24.81 -32.06
CA THR A 17 -4.88 -25.54 -30.87
C THR A 17 -5.80 -25.29 -29.69
N LEU A 18 -6.16 -24.02 -29.44
CA LEU A 18 -7.13 -23.66 -28.39
C LEU A 18 -8.48 -24.33 -28.62
N SER A 19 -9.02 -24.28 -29.86
CA SER A 19 -10.30 -24.92 -30.21
C SER A 19 -10.27 -26.43 -29.98
N ARG A 20 -9.17 -27.10 -30.33
CA ARG A 20 -8.98 -28.54 -30.10
C ARG A 20 -8.96 -28.87 -28.60
N ALA A 21 -8.23 -28.10 -27.80
CA ALA A 21 -8.17 -28.26 -26.35
C ALA A 21 -9.57 -28.06 -25.70
N CYS A 22 -10.28 -27.02 -26.09
CA CYS A 22 -11.68 -26.79 -25.65
C CYS A 22 -12.60 -27.93 -26.12
N GLY A 23 -12.35 -28.52 -27.30
CA GLY A 23 -13.09 -29.67 -27.84
C GLY A 23 -12.95 -30.93 -26.97
N VAL A 24 -11.80 -31.13 -26.31
CA VAL A 24 -11.61 -32.22 -25.33
C VAL A 24 -12.51 -32.01 -24.10
N LEU A 25 -12.52 -30.80 -23.54
CA LEU A 25 -13.37 -30.44 -22.41
C LEU A 25 -14.87 -30.61 -22.74
N ARG A 26 -15.29 -30.10 -23.90
CA ARG A 26 -16.69 -30.18 -24.36
C ARG A 26 -17.20 -31.63 -24.49
N ARG A 27 -16.38 -32.54 -25.02
CA ARG A 27 -16.80 -33.96 -25.19
C ARG A 27 -17.10 -34.67 -23.89
N ARG A 28 -16.53 -34.18 -22.77
CA ARG A 28 -16.76 -34.77 -21.43
C ARG A 28 -17.96 -34.15 -20.69
N ASN A 29 -18.53 -33.09 -21.22
CA ASN A 29 -19.71 -32.37 -20.66
C ASN A 29 -19.59 -32.12 -19.15
N LEU A 30 -18.38 -31.72 -18.71
CA LEU A 30 -18.13 -31.44 -17.29
C LEU A 30 -18.56 -30.01 -16.95
N PRO A 31 -19.04 -29.78 -15.73
CA PRO A 31 -19.31 -28.44 -15.25
C PRO A 31 -18.01 -27.63 -15.20
N ILE A 32 -17.92 -26.61 -16.07
CA ILE A 32 -16.80 -25.65 -16.07
C ILE A 32 -17.24 -24.45 -15.23
N ARG A 33 -16.48 -24.15 -14.15
CA ARG A 33 -16.72 -23.00 -13.29
C ARG A 33 -16.05 -21.74 -13.84
N ALA A 34 -14.83 -21.90 -14.36
CA ALA A 34 -14.06 -20.83 -14.97
C ALA A 34 -13.20 -21.37 -16.09
N LEU A 35 -12.99 -20.58 -17.15
CA LEU A 35 -12.05 -20.84 -18.23
C LEU A 35 -11.35 -19.53 -18.59
N THR A 36 -10.03 -19.49 -18.44
CA THR A 36 -9.19 -18.34 -18.81
C THR A 36 -8.13 -18.75 -19.80
N VAL A 37 -7.78 -17.85 -20.71
CA VAL A 37 -6.67 -18.01 -21.66
C VAL A 37 -5.83 -16.74 -21.60
N GLU A 38 -4.56 -16.90 -21.27
CA GLU A 38 -3.62 -15.81 -21.05
C GLU A 38 -2.39 -15.94 -21.93
N SER A 39 -1.83 -14.80 -22.37
CA SER A 39 -0.63 -14.74 -23.21
C SER A 39 0.63 -14.29 -22.46
N ASN A 40 0.63 -14.37 -21.12
CA ASN A 40 1.69 -13.90 -20.21
C ASN A 40 2.86 -14.89 -20.03
N GLY A 41 3.10 -15.75 -21.00
CA GLY A 41 4.24 -16.69 -21.05
C GLY A 41 5.27 -16.34 -22.15
N PRO A 42 6.20 -17.24 -22.44
CA PRO A 42 7.13 -17.09 -23.55
C PRO A 42 6.41 -16.80 -24.88
N PRO A 43 6.99 -16.02 -25.80
CA PRO A 43 6.38 -15.74 -27.10
C PRO A 43 5.92 -17.03 -27.81
N GLY A 44 4.69 -17.01 -28.34
CA GLY A 44 4.12 -18.15 -29.04
C GLY A 44 3.46 -19.22 -28.16
N ILE A 45 3.26 -18.95 -26.85
CA ILE A 45 2.59 -19.86 -25.91
C ILE A 45 1.45 -19.16 -25.21
N TRP A 46 0.29 -19.81 -25.14
CA TRP A 46 -0.81 -19.44 -24.29
C TRP A 46 -0.95 -20.39 -23.11
N ARG A 47 -1.41 -19.87 -21.99
CA ARG A 47 -1.82 -20.64 -20.82
C ARG A 47 -3.35 -20.66 -20.78
N MET A 48 -3.94 -21.84 -20.88
CA MET A 48 -5.36 -22.07 -20.63
C MET A 48 -5.53 -22.68 -19.25
N SER A 49 -6.30 -22.04 -18.39
CA SER A 49 -6.69 -22.54 -17.06
C SER A 49 -8.19 -22.81 -17.04
N CYS A 50 -8.58 -23.99 -16.56
CA CYS A 50 -9.98 -24.41 -16.51
C CYS A 50 -10.30 -25.02 -15.15
N GLU A 51 -11.29 -24.46 -14.45
CA GLU A 51 -11.81 -25.01 -13.19
C GLU A 51 -13.01 -25.90 -13.47
N ILE A 52 -12.92 -27.15 -13.01
CA ILE A 52 -13.95 -28.18 -13.21
C ILE A 52 -14.24 -28.95 -11.93
N ASP A 53 -15.45 -29.48 -11.81
CA ASP A 53 -15.82 -30.44 -10.77
C ASP A 53 -15.73 -31.86 -11.33
N ALA A 54 -14.70 -32.61 -10.94
CA ALA A 54 -14.48 -33.97 -11.41
C ALA A 54 -13.75 -34.83 -10.37
N ASP A 55 -13.93 -36.16 -10.49
CA ASP A 55 -13.13 -37.14 -9.73
C ASP A 55 -11.73 -37.32 -10.32
N ASP A 56 -10.85 -37.95 -9.56
CA ASP A 56 -9.44 -38.12 -9.94
C ASP A 56 -9.26 -38.90 -11.23
N ALA A 57 -10.05 -39.94 -11.49
CA ALA A 57 -9.95 -40.76 -12.71
C ALA A 57 -10.33 -39.95 -13.96
N THR A 58 -11.38 -39.15 -13.85
CA THR A 58 -11.82 -38.23 -14.92
C THR A 58 -10.75 -37.16 -15.19
N VAL A 59 -10.16 -36.58 -14.15
CA VAL A 59 -9.11 -35.57 -14.27
C VAL A 59 -7.85 -36.12 -14.92
N GLN A 60 -7.38 -37.30 -14.48
CA GLN A 60 -6.23 -37.95 -15.10
C GLN A 60 -6.47 -38.28 -16.60
N SER A 61 -7.65 -38.80 -16.94
CA SER A 61 -8.05 -39.06 -18.32
C SER A 61 -8.05 -37.77 -19.17
N LEU A 62 -8.53 -36.65 -18.62
CA LEU A 62 -8.53 -35.34 -19.29
C LEU A 62 -7.11 -34.83 -19.54
N VAL A 63 -6.23 -34.91 -18.54
CA VAL A 63 -4.84 -34.49 -18.66
C VAL A 63 -4.15 -35.27 -19.79
N LEU A 64 -4.29 -36.60 -19.83
CA LEU A 64 -3.75 -37.44 -20.90
C LEU A 64 -4.31 -37.07 -22.27
N GLN A 65 -5.61 -36.84 -22.39
CA GLN A 65 -6.23 -36.45 -23.66
C GLN A 65 -5.76 -35.06 -24.11
N LEU A 66 -5.58 -34.10 -23.21
CA LEU A 66 -5.07 -32.78 -23.53
C LEU A 66 -3.61 -32.81 -23.95
N GLN A 67 -2.77 -33.66 -23.33
CA GLN A 67 -1.39 -33.85 -23.71
C GLN A 67 -1.23 -34.43 -25.15
N ASN A 68 -2.22 -35.18 -25.61
CA ASN A 68 -2.26 -35.74 -26.99
C ASN A 68 -2.80 -34.76 -28.05
N VAL A 69 -3.22 -33.55 -27.66
CA VAL A 69 -3.66 -32.54 -28.64
C VAL A 69 -2.45 -31.90 -29.29
N VAL A 70 -2.40 -31.94 -30.62
CA VAL A 70 -1.32 -31.29 -31.40
C VAL A 70 -1.28 -29.79 -31.07
N GLY A 71 -0.11 -29.33 -30.68
CA GLY A 71 0.11 -27.93 -30.23
C GLY A 71 0.01 -27.70 -28.70
N VAL A 72 -0.46 -28.69 -27.93
CA VAL A 72 -0.35 -28.69 -26.48
C VAL A 72 1.06 -29.10 -26.05
N ARG A 73 1.70 -28.31 -25.24
CA ARG A 73 3.07 -28.57 -24.73
C ARG A 73 3.05 -29.28 -23.38
N THR A 74 2.17 -28.86 -22.48
CA THR A 74 1.96 -29.49 -21.18
C THR A 74 0.50 -29.40 -20.78
N ALA A 75 0.00 -30.40 -20.09
CA ALA A 75 -1.26 -30.32 -19.35
C ALA A 75 -1.04 -30.97 -17.99
N SER A 76 -1.55 -30.33 -16.95
CA SER A 76 -1.50 -30.79 -15.57
C SER A 76 -2.81 -30.46 -14.86
N ALA A 77 -3.08 -31.15 -13.76
CA ALA A 77 -4.19 -30.82 -12.89
C ALA A 77 -3.72 -30.74 -11.46
N THR A 78 -4.23 -29.76 -10.75
CA THR A 78 -4.03 -29.61 -9.30
C THR A 78 -5.36 -29.75 -8.59
N SER A 79 -5.37 -30.49 -7.47
CA SER A 79 -6.52 -30.47 -6.57
C SER A 79 -6.60 -29.09 -5.96
N ILE A 80 -7.76 -28.49 -6.04
CA ILE A 80 -8.09 -27.39 -5.15
C ILE A 80 -8.36 -28.08 -3.79
N ALA A 81 -7.29 -28.25 -2.98
CA ALA A 81 -7.50 -28.64 -1.60
C ALA A 81 -8.45 -27.64 -0.95
N PRO A 82 -9.30 -28.03 0.00
CA PRO A 82 -9.96 -27.12 0.89
C PRO A 82 -8.92 -26.65 1.93
N SER A 83 -7.85 -26.05 1.46
CA SER A 83 -7.02 -25.12 2.20
C SER A 83 -7.85 -23.86 2.32
N GLY A 84 -7.82 -23.19 3.48
CA GLY A 84 -8.40 -21.86 3.65
C GLY A 84 -8.04 -21.01 2.43
N GLY A 85 -8.90 -21.05 1.44
CA GLY A 85 -8.62 -20.55 0.10
C GLY A 85 -8.45 -19.05 0.19
N ILE A 86 -7.35 -18.57 -0.33
CA ILE A 86 -7.36 -17.22 -0.91
C ILE A 86 -8.56 -17.23 -1.87
N MET A 87 -9.68 -16.69 -1.42
CA MET A 87 -10.81 -16.37 -2.29
C MET A 87 -10.23 -15.50 -3.38
N SER A 88 -10.09 -16.04 -4.60
CA SER A 88 -9.94 -15.24 -5.80
C SER A 88 -11.26 -14.50 -6.01
N SER A 89 -11.54 -13.54 -5.15
CA SER A 89 -12.39 -12.43 -5.50
C SER A 89 -11.64 -11.74 -6.62
N SER A 90 -12.21 -11.67 -7.80
CA SER A 90 -11.72 -10.83 -8.89
C SER A 90 -11.86 -9.38 -8.41
N VAL A 91 -10.88 -8.92 -7.63
CA VAL A 91 -10.86 -7.56 -7.11
C VAL A 91 -10.83 -6.63 -8.31
N ARG A 92 -11.81 -5.75 -8.42
CA ARG A 92 -11.88 -4.81 -9.53
C ARG A 92 -10.79 -3.77 -9.40
N VAL A 93 -10.01 -3.61 -10.45
CA VAL A 93 -8.95 -2.59 -10.55
C VAL A 93 -9.38 -1.57 -11.59
N TYR A 94 -9.27 -0.29 -11.25
CA TYR A 94 -9.56 0.83 -12.12
C TYR A 94 -8.28 1.52 -12.55
N TYR A 95 -8.21 1.91 -13.81
CA TYR A 95 -7.13 2.66 -14.41
C TYR A 95 -7.62 4.02 -14.95
N GLU A 96 -6.74 4.84 -15.52
CA GLU A 96 -7.11 6.15 -16.06
C GLU A 96 -8.27 6.10 -17.07
N VAL A 97 -8.37 5.04 -17.86
CA VAL A 97 -9.45 4.82 -18.84
C VAL A 97 -10.82 4.59 -18.20
N ASP A 98 -10.87 4.17 -16.95
CA ASP A 98 -12.10 3.93 -16.19
C ASP A 98 -12.58 5.18 -15.44
N THR A 99 -11.86 6.30 -15.55
CA THR A 99 -12.08 7.50 -14.74
C THR A 99 -12.47 8.71 -15.61
N ASP A 100 -13.29 9.58 -15.03
CA ASP A 100 -13.70 10.84 -15.67
C ASP A 100 -12.95 12.01 -15.04
N ARG A 101 -11.85 12.41 -15.66
CA ARG A 101 -10.99 13.52 -15.18
C ARG A 101 -11.71 14.87 -15.21
N ALA A 102 -12.73 15.05 -16.05
CA ALA A 102 -13.48 16.32 -16.13
C ALA A 102 -14.14 16.68 -14.78
N ARG A 103 -14.46 15.66 -13.95
CA ARG A 103 -15.01 15.87 -12.61
C ARG A 103 -14.08 16.60 -11.63
N LEU A 104 -12.80 16.78 -11.96
CA LEU A 104 -11.87 17.60 -11.17
C LEU A 104 -12.10 19.10 -11.38
N GLY A 105 -12.49 19.51 -12.60
CA GLY A 105 -12.53 20.93 -13.00
C GLY A 105 -13.62 21.74 -12.31
N ASP A 106 -14.74 21.13 -11.99
CA ASP A 106 -15.93 21.85 -11.49
C ASP A 106 -16.02 21.83 -9.95
N ARG A 107 -14.97 21.38 -9.26
CA ARG A 107 -15.00 21.14 -7.81
C ARG A 107 -13.84 21.79 -7.07
N VAL A 108 -14.13 22.23 -5.86
CA VAL A 108 -13.13 22.71 -4.90
C VAL A 108 -12.79 21.57 -3.94
N PHE A 109 -11.50 21.23 -3.86
CA PHE A 109 -10.97 20.21 -2.98
C PHE A 109 -10.39 20.85 -1.73
N ALA A 110 -11.03 20.63 -0.59
CA ALA A 110 -10.53 21.06 0.73
C ALA A 110 -9.68 19.94 1.34
N ILE A 111 -8.38 20.10 1.39
CA ILE A 111 -7.43 19.16 1.99
C ILE A 111 -7.22 19.56 3.44
N ILE A 112 -7.73 18.77 4.37
CA ILE A 112 -7.67 19.07 5.80
C ILE A 112 -6.46 18.36 6.42
N GLY A 113 -5.40 19.14 6.68
CA GLY A 113 -4.09 18.64 7.09
C GLY A 113 -3.03 18.75 5.99
N TYR A 114 -1.76 18.99 6.37
CA TYR A 114 -0.63 19.09 5.44
C TYR A 114 0.58 18.33 5.99
N GLY A 115 0.31 17.07 6.36
CA GLY A 115 1.29 16.08 6.77
C GLY A 115 1.87 15.31 5.58
N SER A 116 2.25 14.05 5.78
CA SER A 116 2.86 13.20 4.73
C SER A 116 1.93 13.04 3.52
N GLN A 117 0.68 12.64 3.71
CA GLN A 117 -0.28 12.50 2.61
C GLN A 117 -0.80 13.88 2.13
N GLY A 118 -1.14 14.77 3.06
CA GLY A 118 -1.79 16.05 2.72
C GLY A 118 -1.00 16.91 1.75
N HIS A 119 0.33 16.98 1.90
CA HIS A 119 1.16 17.74 0.98
C HIS A 119 1.17 17.13 -0.43
N ALA A 120 1.24 15.80 -0.52
CA ALA A 120 1.25 15.11 -1.80
C ALA A 120 -0.10 15.24 -2.53
N HIS A 121 -1.21 14.98 -1.82
CA HIS A 121 -2.55 15.10 -2.38
C HIS A 121 -2.83 16.52 -2.88
N ALA A 122 -2.56 17.56 -2.04
CA ALA A 122 -2.80 18.94 -2.42
C ALA A 122 -2.00 19.38 -3.65
N GLN A 123 -0.71 19.07 -3.69
CA GLN A 123 0.15 19.44 -4.81
C GLN A 123 -0.19 18.67 -6.09
N ASN A 124 -0.46 17.35 -6.00
CA ASN A 124 -0.80 16.55 -7.18
C ASN A 124 -2.15 16.98 -7.78
N LEU A 125 -3.16 17.24 -6.95
CA LEU A 125 -4.45 17.77 -7.42
C LEU A 125 -4.30 19.12 -8.09
N ARG A 126 -3.55 20.06 -7.49
CA ARG A 126 -3.24 21.37 -8.11
C ARG A 126 -2.57 21.18 -9.46
N ASP A 127 -1.53 20.36 -9.54
CA ASP A 127 -0.77 20.10 -10.77
C ASP A 127 -1.61 19.34 -11.81
N SER A 128 -2.70 18.68 -11.38
CA SER A 128 -3.73 18.07 -12.24
C SER A 128 -4.78 19.08 -12.73
N GLY A 129 -4.69 20.35 -12.31
CA GLY A 129 -5.61 21.42 -12.68
C GLY A 129 -6.83 21.57 -11.79
N ALA A 130 -6.89 20.87 -10.64
CA ALA A 130 -7.97 21.00 -9.68
C ALA A 130 -7.81 22.28 -8.82
N ARG A 131 -8.94 22.85 -8.39
CA ARG A 131 -8.95 23.93 -7.40
C ARG A 131 -8.80 23.36 -5.99
N VAL A 132 -7.69 23.70 -5.31
CA VAL A 132 -7.33 23.16 -4.01
C VAL A 132 -7.25 24.26 -2.96
N ILE A 133 -7.84 24.01 -1.80
CA ILE A 133 -7.73 24.80 -0.58
C ILE A 133 -7.22 23.90 0.54
N VAL A 134 -6.17 24.32 1.24
CA VAL A 134 -5.65 23.55 2.39
C VAL A 134 -6.22 24.12 3.67
N GLY A 135 -6.91 23.27 4.44
CA GLY A 135 -7.50 23.60 5.74
C GLY A 135 -6.53 23.30 6.88
N LEU A 136 -6.06 24.33 7.60
CA LEU A 136 -5.07 24.19 8.69
C LEU A 136 -5.38 25.08 9.88
N ARG A 137 -4.71 24.79 11.00
CA ARG A 137 -4.69 25.70 12.16
C ARG A 137 -3.86 26.95 11.80
N PRO A 138 -4.37 28.17 12.05
CA PRO A 138 -3.64 29.40 11.75
C PRO A 138 -2.26 29.43 12.41
N ASN A 139 -1.28 29.99 11.70
CA ASN A 139 0.09 30.23 12.16
C ASN A 139 0.92 28.98 12.51
N GLY A 140 0.43 27.78 12.25
CA GLY A 140 1.19 26.52 12.43
C GLY A 140 2.33 26.34 11.41
N ALA A 141 3.26 25.44 11.72
CA ALA A 141 4.36 25.11 10.79
C ALA A 141 3.84 24.60 9.42
N SER A 142 2.80 23.79 9.42
CA SER A 142 2.15 23.29 8.21
C SER A 142 1.50 24.40 7.38
N TRP A 143 0.95 25.43 8.04
CA TRP A 143 0.41 26.61 7.36
C TRP A 143 1.47 27.32 6.53
N LYS A 144 2.61 27.64 7.16
CA LYS A 144 3.73 28.31 6.47
C LYS A 144 4.26 27.48 5.31
N ARG A 145 4.37 26.17 5.50
CA ARG A 145 4.84 25.26 4.46
C ARG A 145 3.87 25.20 3.28
N ALA A 146 2.59 25.01 3.49
CA ALA A 146 1.59 24.96 2.41
C ALA A 146 1.52 26.27 1.63
N ALA A 147 1.61 27.43 2.33
CA ALA A 147 1.66 28.72 1.69
C ALA A 147 2.95 28.93 0.86
N SER A 148 4.12 28.47 1.36
CA SER A 148 5.38 28.53 0.59
C SER A 148 5.37 27.61 -0.64
N ASP A 149 4.58 26.53 -0.60
CA ASP A 149 4.37 25.63 -1.74
C ASP A 149 3.35 26.19 -2.77
N GLY A 150 2.88 27.42 -2.55
CA GLY A 150 1.98 28.14 -3.47
C GLY A 150 0.52 27.66 -3.42
N LEU A 151 0.08 27.10 -2.29
CA LEU A 151 -1.30 26.65 -2.08
C LEU A 151 -2.12 27.71 -1.33
N GLU A 152 -3.40 27.79 -1.66
CA GLU A 152 -4.36 28.58 -0.89
C GLU A 152 -4.59 27.92 0.49
N VAL A 153 -4.35 28.64 1.58
CA VAL A 153 -4.49 28.11 2.95
C VAL A 153 -5.56 28.90 3.69
N ARG A 154 -6.47 28.19 4.35
CA ARG A 154 -7.53 28.77 5.16
C ARG A 154 -7.65 28.05 6.51
N PRO A 155 -8.29 28.66 7.53
CA PRO A 155 -8.76 27.91 8.69
C PRO A 155 -9.64 26.72 8.27
N VAL A 156 -9.58 25.61 9.02
CA VAL A 156 -10.25 24.36 8.68
C VAL A 156 -11.74 24.56 8.35
N ALA A 157 -12.46 25.30 9.20
CA ALA A 157 -13.90 25.53 9.01
C ALA A 157 -14.19 26.30 7.71
N GLU A 158 -13.35 27.28 7.35
CA GLU A 158 -13.50 28.05 6.11
C GLU A 158 -13.18 27.19 4.87
N ALA A 159 -12.13 26.37 4.95
CA ALA A 159 -11.79 25.43 3.90
C ALA A 159 -12.92 24.39 3.69
N ALA A 160 -13.45 23.81 4.77
CA ALA A 160 -14.56 22.88 4.72
C ALA A 160 -15.84 23.49 4.14
N LYS A 161 -16.11 24.78 4.50
CA LYS A 161 -17.26 25.53 3.94
C LYS A 161 -17.13 25.74 2.44
N ALA A 162 -15.92 26.08 1.96
CA ALA A 162 -15.65 26.39 0.55
C ALA A 162 -15.50 25.12 -0.31
N GLY A 163 -15.07 23.98 0.26
CA GLY A 163 -14.83 22.73 -0.45
C GLY A 163 -16.11 21.98 -0.81
N ASP A 164 -16.16 21.42 -2.02
CA ASP A 164 -17.18 20.45 -2.45
C ASP A 164 -16.77 19.03 -2.03
N VAL A 165 -15.48 18.76 -2.05
CA VAL A 165 -14.86 17.52 -1.57
C VAL A 165 -13.94 17.86 -0.41
N ILE A 166 -14.18 17.28 0.74
CA ILE A 166 -13.42 17.50 1.98
C ILE A 166 -12.61 16.23 2.24
N MET A 167 -11.30 16.28 2.03
CA MET A 167 -10.38 15.18 2.28
C MET A 167 -9.73 15.32 3.65
N MET A 168 -10.04 14.39 4.56
CA MET A 168 -9.54 14.36 5.92
C MET A 168 -8.16 13.70 5.98
N LEU A 169 -7.11 14.49 6.24
CA LEU A 169 -5.70 14.05 6.29
C LEU A 169 -4.96 14.55 7.54
N VAL A 170 -5.69 14.85 8.60
CA VAL A 170 -5.11 15.01 9.93
C VAL A 170 -4.96 13.63 10.60
N PRO A 171 -4.09 13.49 11.62
CA PRO A 171 -3.92 12.21 12.32
C PRO A 171 -5.25 11.66 12.86
N ASP A 172 -5.43 10.33 12.85
CA ASP A 172 -6.69 9.65 13.14
C ASP A 172 -7.28 10.06 14.49
N GLN A 173 -6.44 10.18 15.51
CA GLN A 173 -6.86 10.60 16.85
C GLN A 173 -7.36 12.05 16.94
N GLU A 174 -7.02 12.91 15.97
CA GLU A 174 -7.48 14.31 15.91
C GLU A 174 -8.74 14.45 15.03
N GLN A 175 -9.02 13.48 14.16
CA GLN A 175 -10.06 13.60 13.13
C GLN A 175 -11.44 13.84 13.72
N ARG A 176 -11.83 13.11 14.78
CA ARG A 176 -13.13 13.29 15.43
C ARG A 176 -13.34 14.71 15.92
N ALA A 177 -12.38 15.26 16.65
CA ALA A 177 -12.49 16.63 17.18
C ALA A 177 -12.56 17.68 16.06
N VAL A 178 -11.73 17.52 15.01
CA VAL A 178 -11.75 18.40 13.83
C VAL A 178 -13.06 18.26 13.06
N TYR A 179 -13.59 17.04 12.93
CA TYR A 179 -14.87 16.79 12.31
C TYR A 179 -16.01 17.49 13.05
N GLU A 180 -16.16 17.25 14.34
CA GLU A 180 -17.25 17.80 15.16
C GLU A 180 -17.22 19.34 15.20
N THR A 181 -16.03 19.93 15.34
CA THR A 181 -15.89 21.38 15.53
C THR A 181 -15.89 22.18 14.23
N SER A 182 -15.38 21.63 13.14
CA SER A 182 -15.07 22.43 11.95
C SER A 182 -15.66 21.90 10.65
N ILE A 183 -15.93 20.60 10.54
CA ILE A 183 -16.39 20.00 9.28
C ILE A 183 -17.88 19.71 9.31
N ALA A 184 -18.39 19.05 10.34
CA ALA A 184 -19.80 18.69 10.44
C ALA A 184 -20.76 19.90 10.24
N PRO A 185 -20.48 21.09 10.80
CA PRO A 185 -21.32 22.28 10.55
C PRO A 185 -21.29 22.77 9.09
N ALA A 186 -20.28 22.38 8.30
CA ALA A 186 -20.14 22.76 6.91
C ALA A 186 -20.65 21.71 5.91
N LEU A 187 -20.99 20.49 6.37
CA LEU A 187 -21.49 19.41 5.54
C LEU A 187 -22.94 19.67 5.10
N GLY A 188 -23.17 19.46 3.81
CA GLY A 188 -24.50 19.52 3.17
C GLY A 188 -24.65 18.45 2.09
N ALA A 189 -25.86 18.25 1.62
CA ALA A 189 -26.23 17.16 0.70
C ALA A 189 -25.46 17.09 -0.63
N THR A 190 -24.71 18.14 -0.98
CA THR A 190 -23.90 18.17 -2.22
C THR A 190 -22.42 17.93 -1.99
N LYS A 191 -21.99 17.76 -0.74
CA LYS A 191 -20.59 17.61 -0.38
C LYS A 191 -20.20 16.14 -0.27
N THR A 192 -18.92 15.88 -0.51
CA THR A 192 -18.29 14.57 -0.32
C THR A 192 -17.29 14.67 0.84
N LEU A 193 -17.38 13.76 1.81
CA LEU A 193 -16.38 13.57 2.84
C LEU A 193 -15.49 12.39 2.43
N MET A 194 -14.18 12.62 2.35
CA MET A 194 -13.21 11.62 1.92
C MET A 194 -12.13 11.37 2.98
N PHE A 195 -11.62 10.15 2.97
CA PHE A 195 -10.56 9.69 3.87
C PHE A 195 -9.45 9.01 3.08
N ALA A 196 -8.24 8.95 3.66
CA ALA A 196 -7.14 8.14 3.12
C ALA A 196 -6.88 6.88 3.98
N HIS A 197 -7.57 6.74 5.10
CA HIS A 197 -7.61 5.57 5.98
C HIS A 197 -8.99 5.45 6.62
N GLY A 198 -9.49 4.23 6.75
CA GLY A 198 -10.89 4.01 7.12
C GLY A 198 -11.18 4.05 8.64
N PHE A 199 -10.19 4.23 9.52
CA PHE A 199 -10.24 4.06 10.96
C PHE A 199 -11.48 4.72 11.61
N ASN A 200 -11.65 6.02 11.41
CA ASN A 200 -12.69 6.77 12.11
C ASN A 200 -14.11 6.43 11.64
N ILE A 201 -14.28 6.00 10.40
CA ILE A 201 -15.57 5.53 9.88
C ILE A 201 -15.83 4.08 10.32
N HIS A 202 -14.84 3.21 10.19
CA HIS A 202 -14.97 1.79 10.52
C HIS A 202 -15.28 1.56 12.01
N PHE A 203 -14.59 2.28 12.89
CA PHE A 203 -14.81 2.16 14.34
C PHE A 203 -15.88 3.12 14.91
N GLY A 204 -16.59 3.85 14.04
CA GLY A 204 -17.71 4.69 14.44
C GLY A 204 -17.36 5.96 15.24
N GLU A 205 -16.09 6.41 15.19
CA GLU A 205 -15.65 7.66 15.80
C GLU A 205 -16.20 8.89 15.04
N ILE A 206 -16.47 8.74 13.74
CA ILE A 206 -17.15 9.73 12.90
C ILE A 206 -18.37 9.07 12.25
N VAL A 207 -19.52 9.68 12.43
CA VAL A 207 -20.80 9.26 11.81
C VAL A 207 -21.29 10.43 10.94
N PRO A 208 -21.06 10.38 9.62
CA PRO A 208 -21.52 11.43 8.71
C PRO A 208 -23.04 11.43 8.53
N PRO A 209 -23.66 12.60 8.21
CA PRO A 209 -25.07 12.67 7.88
C PRO A 209 -25.43 11.80 6.66
N PRO A 210 -26.60 11.17 6.61
CA PRO A 210 -26.98 10.25 5.52
C PRO A 210 -27.07 10.89 4.14
N ALA A 211 -27.14 12.22 4.05
CA ALA A 211 -27.22 12.96 2.80
C ALA A 211 -25.85 13.32 2.19
N VAL A 212 -24.74 12.85 2.77
CA VAL A 212 -23.35 13.16 2.33
C VAL A 212 -22.73 11.92 1.70
N ASP A 213 -22.02 12.08 0.58
CA ASP A 213 -21.17 11.01 0.06
C ASP A 213 -19.99 10.78 0.97
N VAL A 214 -19.68 9.52 1.27
CA VAL A 214 -18.51 9.15 2.07
C VAL A 214 -17.69 8.11 1.31
N SER A 215 -16.44 8.45 1.00
CA SER A 215 -15.55 7.59 0.23
C SER A 215 -14.11 7.63 0.77
N LEU A 216 -13.31 6.67 0.30
CA LEU A 216 -11.91 6.52 0.68
C LEU A 216 -11.06 6.43 -0.59
N ILE A 217 -9.93 7.13 -0.58
CA ILE A 217 -8.80 6.92 -1.50
C ILE A 217 -7.53 6.81 -0.65
N ALA A 218 -7.00 5.61 -0.57
CA ALA A 218 -5.79 5.29 0.21
C ALA A 218 -4.63 4.92 -0.71
N PRO A 219 -3.70 5.85 -1.02
CA PRO A 219 -2.47 5.52 -1.72
C PRO A 219 -1.62 4.56 -0.86
N LYS A 220 -1.18 3.43 -1.42
CA LYS A 220 -0.36 2.45 -0.69
C LYS A 220 1.14 2.80 -0.84
N SER A 221 1.48 3.97 -0.30
CA SER A 221 2.85 4.49 -0.27
C SER A 221 2.96 5.70 0.68
N PRO A 222 4.12 5.97 1.28
CA PRO A 222 4.38 7.22 1.99
C PRO A 222 4.17 8.44 1.09
N GLY A 223 3.67 9.54 1.65
CA GLY A 223 3.27 10.71 0.88
C GLY A 223 4.39 11.33 0.00
N HIS A 224 5.65 11.30 0.47
CA HIS A 224 6.76 11.80 -0.36
C HIS A 224 6.96 10.98 -1.65
N LEU A 225 6.71 9.66 -1.62
CA LEU A 225 6.72 8.80 -2.80
C LEU A 225 5.48 9.04 -3.67
N VAL A 226 4.29 9.24 -3.08
CA VAL A 226 3.10 9.64 -3.84
C VAL A 226 3.40 10.89 -4.67
N ARG A 227 4.14 11.86 -4.10
CA ARG A 227 4.52 13.10 -4.81
C ARG A 227 5.59 12.85 -5.87
N SER A 228 6.69 12.17 -5.52
CA SER A 228 7.81 11.95 -6.46
C SER A 228 7.43 11.07 -7.64
N GLU A 229 6.64 10.02 -7.43
CA GLU A 229 6.15 9.18 -8.51
C GLU A 229 5.20 9.94 -9.45
N TYR A 230 4.33 10.80 -8.89
CA TYR A 230 3.49 11.68 -9.69
C TYR A 230 4.31 12.61 -10.56
N GLN A 231 5.33 13.28 -9.99
CA GLN A 231 6.22 14.20 -10.73
C GLN A 231 7.01 13.49 -11.84
N ALA A 232 7.34 12.22 -11.62
CA ALA A 232 8.02 11.38 -12.62
C ALA A 232 7.07 10.84 -13.71
N GLY A 233 5.80 11.26 -13.73
CA GLY A 233 4.79 10.77 -14.68
C GLY A 233 4.24 9.38 -14.39
N ARG A 234 4.67 8.78 -13.28
CA ARG A 234 4.19 7.49 -12.75
C ARG A 234 3.09 7.70 -11.70
N GLY A 235 2.78 6.69 -10.95
CA GLY A 235 1.85 6.73 -9.83
C GLY A 235 2.14 5.61 -8.84
N VAL A 236 1.51 5.68 -7.69
CA VAL A 236 1.49 4.58 -6.70
C VAL A 236 0.13 3.90 -6.72
N PRO A 237 0.03 2.59 -6.51
CA PRO A 237 -1.25 1.93 -6.37
C PRO A 237 -2.08 2.55 -5.24
N GLY A 238 -3.40 2.59 -5.42
CA GLY A 238 -4.31 3.10 -4.40
C GLY A 238 -5.49 2.16 -4.20
N LEU A 239 -6.18 2.33 -3.07
CA LEU A 239 -7.44 1.66 -2.79
C LEU A 239 -8.59 2.66 -2.92
N VAL A 240 -9.76 2.20 -3.35
CA VAL A 240 -11.00 2.97 -3.36
C VAL A 240 -12.10 2.21 -2.64
N ALA A 241 -12.80 2.90 -1.74
CA ALA A 241 -13.99 2.38 -1.09
C ALA A 241 -15.09 3.44 -1.03
N VAL A 242 -16.35 3.02 -1.03
CA VAL A 242 -17.53 3.86 -0.80
C VAL A 242 -18.24 3.32 0.43
N HIS A 243 -18.35 4.15 1.47
CA HIS A 243 -19.14 3.86 2.65
C HIS A 243 -20.58 4.30 2.49
N GLN A 244 -20.79 5.49 1.87
CA GLN A 244 -22.11 6.11 1.69
C GLN A 244 -22.15 6.80 0.33
N ASP A 245 -23.17 6.48 -0.47
CA ASP A 245 -23.40 7.03 -1.82
C ASP A 245 -24.76 7.72 -1.90
N ALA A 246 -24.86 8.89 -1.28
CA ALA A 246 -26.09 9.67 -1.25
C ALA A 246 -26.45 10.27 -2.63
N SER A 247 -25.44 10.59 -3.43
CA SER A 247 -25.60 11.20 -4.76
C SER A 247 -25.73 10.20 -5.91
N GLY A 248 -25.44 8.91 -5.69
CA GLY A 248 -25.27 7.91 -6.74
C GLY A 248 -24.00 8.10 -7.58
N LYS A 249 -23.03 8.94 -7.11
CA LYS A 249 -21.83 9.32 -7.86
C LYS A 249 -20.54 9.21 -7.01
N ALA A 250 -20.63 8.70 -5.78
CA ALA A 250 -19.50 8.69 -4.84
C ALA A 250 -18.29 7.94 -5.41
N LEU A 251 -18.47 6.78 -6.02
CA LEU A 251 -17.39 6.02 -6.65
C LEU A 251 -16.75 6.80 -7.81
N ALA A 252 -17.54 7.38 -8.72
CA ALA A 252 -17.00 8.13 -9.86
C ALA A 252 -16.22 9.37 -9.41
N ASN A 253 -16.65 10.03 -8.34
CA ASN A 253 -15.97 11.18 -7.73
C ASN A 253 -14.66 10.75 -7.06
N ALA A 254 -14.67 9.62 -6.35
CA ALA A 254 -13.47 9.05 -5.73
C ALA A 254 -12.41 8.63 -6.77
N LEU A 255 -12.83 7.99 -7.86
CA LEU A 255 -11.94 7.61 -8.95
C LEU A 255 -11.35 8.84 -9.67
N ALA A 256 -12.12 9.90 -9.88
CA ALA A 256 -11.58 11.15 -10.41
C ALA A 256 -10.52 11.75 -9.46
N TYR A 257 -10.77 11.74 -8.14
CA TYR A 257 -9.78 12.16 -7.15
C TYR A 257 -8.49 11.31 -7.23
N ALA A 258 -8.62 9.97 -7.30
CA ALA A 258 -7.49 9.07 -7.45
C ALA A 258 -6.65 9.38 -8.71
N THR A 259 -7.31 9.74 -9.81
CA THR A 259 -6.64 10.21 -11.04
C THR A 259 -5.92 11.54 -10.81
N GLY A 260 -6.55 12.47 -10.12
CA GLY A 260 -5.96 13.77 -9.77
C GLY A 260 -4.69 13.65 -8.94
N ILE A 261 -4.58 12.65 -8.07
CA ILE A 261 -3.35 12.40 -7.30
C ILE A 261 -2.39 11.40 -7.97
N GLY A 262 -2.76 10.81 -9.13
CA GLY A 262 -1.92 9.94 -9.94
C GLY A 262 -2.01 8.44 -9.68
N CYS A 263 -2.87 7.99 -8.74
CA CYS A 263 -3.01 6.56 -8.40
C CYS A 263 -3.51 5.71 -9.56
N SER A 264 -4.39 6.23 -10.40
CA SER A 264 -4.97 5.50 -11.54
C SER A 264 -3.95 5.11 -12.63
N ARG A 265 -2.76 5.72 -12.64
CA ARG A 265 -1.64 5.33 -13.50
C ARG A 265 -1.06 3.97 -13.12
N ALA A 266 -1.07 3.64 -11.83
CA ALA A 266 -0.59 2.35 -11.31
C ALA A 266 -1.73 1.34 -11.07
N GLY A 267 -2.97 1.84 -10.92
CA GLY A 267 -4.17 1.08 -10.65
C GLY A 267 -4.79 1.39 -9.29
N VAL A 268 -6.12 1.46 -9.25
CA VAL A 268 -6.91 1.72 -8.05
C VAL A 268 -7.79 0.51 -7.76
N ILE A 269 -7.54 -0.16 -6.66
CA ILE A 269 -8.18 -1.42 -6.27
C ILE A 269 -9.44 -1.13 -5.47
N ALA A 270 -10.57 -1.73 -5.87
CA ALA A 270 -11.81 -1.66 -5.10
C ALA A 270 -11.70 -2.45 -3.80
N THR A 271 -12.16 -1.86 -2.70
CA THR A 271 -12.17 -2.48 -1.37
C THR A 271 -13.36 -1.94 -0.55
N THR A 272 -13.38 -2.21 0.74
CA THR A 272 -14.32 -1.65 1.72
C THR A 272 -13.56 -0.87 2.80
N PHE A 273 -14.26 0.01 3.54
CA PHE A 273 -13.65 0.67 4.70
C PHE A 273 -13.15 -0.33 5.74
N ALA A 274 -13.91 -1.40 5.99
CA ALA A 274 -13.52 -2.44 6.92
C ALA A 274 -12.23 -3.16 6.47
N GLU A 275 -12.22 -3.65 5.22
CA GLU A 275 -11.07 -4.38 4.68
C GLU A 275 -9.82 -3.51 4.64
N GLU A 276 -9.93 -2.26 4.18
CA GLU A 276 -8.80 -1.32 4.17
C GLU A 276 -8.25 -1.10 5.59
N THR A 277 -9.12 -0.78 6.55
CA THR A 277 -8.72 -0.49 7.93
C THR A 277 -8.10 -1.70 8.62
N GLU A 278 -8.74 -2.86 8.53
CA GLU A 278 -8.28 -4.08 9.20
C GLU A 278 -6.94 -4.57 8.63
N THR A 279 -6.79 -4.55 7.30
CA THR A 279 -5.56 -5.02 6.65
C THR A 279 -4.41 -4.05 6.79
N ASP A 280 -4.67 -2.75 6.78
CA ASP A 280 -3.66 -1.70 6.99
C ASP A 280 -3.10 -1.76 8.41
N LEU A 281 -3.96 -1.74 9.42
CA LEU A 281 -3.57 -1.87 10.83
C LEU A 281 -2.82 -3.19 11.11
N PHE A 282 -3.28 -4.30 10.53
CA PHE A 282 -2.58 -5.58 10.67
C PHE A 282 -1.20 -5.54 10.00
N GLY A 283 -1.12 -5.01 8.79
CA GLY A 283 0.14 -4.86 8.06
C GLY A 283 1.16 -4.03 8.83
N GLU A 284 0.75 -2.89 9.40
CA GLU A 284 1.62 -2.03 10.20
C GLU A 284 2.10 -2.71 11.49
N GLN A 285 1.21 -3.38 12.21
CA GLN A 285 1.54 -4.01 13.50
C GLN A 285 2.36 -5.28 13.34
N ALA A 286 1.92 -6.19 12.47
CA ALA A 286 2.48 -7.52 12.38
C ALA A 286 3.70 -7.64 11.45
N VAL A 287 3.83 -6.75 10.45
CA VAL A 287 4.85 -6.90 9.38
C VAL A 287 5.63 -5.63 9.14
N LEU A 288 4.99 -4.57 8.62
CA LEU A 288 5.66 -3.42 7.98
C LEU A 288 6.42 -2.53 8.96
N CYS A 289 5.88 -2.35 10.17
CA CYS A 289 6.48 -1.51 11.20
C CYS A 289 6.82 -2.35 12.44
N GLY A 290 5.82 -2.84 13.17
CA GLY A 290 6.03 -3.56 14.43
C GLY A 290 6.86 -4.84 14.26
N GLY A 291 6.44 -5.74 13.37
CA GLY A 291 7.12 -7.02 13.14
C GLY A 291 8.56 -6.86 12.67
N VAL A 292 8.80 -6.03 11.63
CA VAL A 292 10.14 -5.85 11.06
C VAL A 292 11.11 -5.17 12.02
N THR A 293 10.65 -4.16 12.79
CA THR A 293 11.51 -3.48 13.75
C THR A 293 11.89 -4.38 14.91
N ALA A 294 10.94 -5.17 15.43
CA ALA A 294 11.22 -6.16 16.47
C ALA A 294 12.19 -7.25 15.99
N LEU A 295 12.05 -7.73 14.75
CA LEU A 295 12.97 -8.70 14.14
C LEU A 295 14.40 -8.13 14.03
N ILE A 296 14.53 -6.89 13.56
CA ILE A 296 15.83 -6.20 13.44
C ILE A 296 16.49 -6.05 14.80
N GLN A 297 15.75 -5.58 15.82
CA GLN A 297 16.28 -5.38 17.17
C GLN A 297 16.74 -6.72 17.78
N ALA A 298 15.90 -7.75 17.72
CA ALA A 298 16.24 -9.08 18.23
C ALA A 298 17.49 -9.68 17.54
N GLY A 299 17.63 -9.48 16.22
CA GLY A 299 18.82 -9.90 15.49
C GLY A 299 20.08 -9.16 15.93
N PHE A 300 19.99 -7.83 16.05
CA PHE A 300 21.06 -6.97 16.52
C PHE A 300 21.51 -7.33 17.94
N GLU A 301 20.55 -7.49 18.87
CA GLU A 301 20.81 -7.87 20.27
C GLU A 301 21.47 -9.23 20.35
N THR A 302 20.94 -10.24 19.64
CA THR A 302 21.51 -11.59 19.61
C THR A 302 22.97 -11.61 19.19
N LEU A 303 23.36 -10.84 18.18
CA LEU A 303 24.74 -10.77 17.72
C LEU A 303 25.63 -10.03 18.72
N THR A 304 25.19 -8.91 19.26
CA THR A 304 25.98 -8.12 20.21
C THR A 304 26.16 -8.85 21.55
N GLU A 305 25.16 -9.53 22.06
CA GLU A 305 25.24 -10.41 23.24
C GLU A 305 26.21 -11.56 23.04
N ALA A 306 26.33 -12.07 21.82
CA ALA A 306 27.31 -13.10 21.45
C ALA A 306 28.72 -12.55 21.26
N GLY A 307 28.96 -11.24 21.46
CA GLY A 307 30.24 -10.59 21.40
C GLY A 307 30.69 -10.08 20.03
N TYR A 308 29.77 -10.06 19.03
CA TYR A 308 30.06 -9.43 17.74
C TYR A 308 30.01 -7.90 17.85
N SER A 309 30.76 -7.19 16.99
CA SER A 309 30.74 -5.73 16.99
C SER A 309 29.35 -5.19 16.61
N PRO A 310 28.88 -4.13 17.30
CA PRO A 310 27.59 -3.52 16.98
C PRO A 310 27.49 -2.99 15.55
N GLU A 311 28.61 -2.58 14.96
CA GLU A 311 28.69 -2.13 13.57
C GLU A 311 28.35 -3.26 12.60
N MET A 312 28.91 -4.46 12.79
CA MET A 312 28.58 -5.64 11.97
C MET A 312 27.15 -6.06 12.17
N ALA A 313 26.67 -6.12 13.43
CA ALA A 313 25.28 -6.44 13.74
C ALA A 313 24.30 -5.46 13.06
N TYR A 314 24.65 -4.18 13.00
CA TYR A 314 23.83 -3.18 12.30
C TYR A 314 23.79 -3.40 10.79
N PHE A 315 24.93 -3.67 10.15
CA PHE A 315 24.97 -3.90 8.71
C PHE A 315 24.17 -5.15 8.33
N GLU A 316 24.36 -6.25 9.03
CA GLU A 316 23.72 -7.54 8.73
C GLU A 316 22.22 -7.55 9.03
N CYS A 317 21.78 -6.92 10.14
CA CYS A 317 20.39 -7.00 10.57
C CYS A 317 19.52 -5.83 10.11
N LEU A 318 20.10 -4.67 9.75
CA LEU A 318 19.31 -3.49 9.39
C LEU A 318 19.68 -2.94 8.00
N HIS A 319 20.95 -2.60 7.77
CA HIS A 319 21.34 -1.91 6.55
C HIS A 319 21.07 -2.75 5.29
N GLU A 320 21.46 -4.01 5.31
CA GLU A 320 21.32 -4.91 4.18
C GLU A 320 19.86 -5.32 3.91
N LEU A 321 19.01 -5.31 4.95
CA LEU A 321 17.59 -5.61 4.80
C LEU A 321 16.91 -4.78 3.70
N LYS A 322 17.28 -3.50 3.57
CA LYS A 322 16.74 -2.65 2.49
C LYS A 322 17.05 -3.24 1.12
N LEU A 323 18.24 -3.75 0.90
CA LEU A 323 18.65 -4.30 -0.41
C LEU A 323 17.87 -5.59 -0.73
N ILE A 324 17.63 -6.42 0.28
CA ILE A 324 16.79 -7.62 0.15
C ILE A 324 15.33 -7.23 -0.12
N VAL A 325 14.80 -6.23 0.58
CA VAL A 325 13.43 -5.73 0.35
C VAL A 325 13.29 -5.14 -1.06
N ASP A 326 14.29 -4.46 -1.59
CA ASP A 326 14.29 -3.96 -2.97
C ASP A 326 14.18 -5.11 -4.00
N LEU A 327 14.87 -6.24 -3.78
CA LEU A 327 14.74 -7.43 -4.63
C LEU A 327 13.34 -8.03 -4.57
N ILE A 328 12.77 -8.14 -3.35
CA ILE A 328 11.40 -8.63 -3.15
C ILE A 328 10.39 -7.70 -3.84
N TYR A 329 10.56 -6.39 -3.68
CA TYR A 329 9.70 -5.39 -4.31
C TYR A 329 9.77 -5.45 -5.84
N SER A 330 10.97 -5.66 -6.40
CA SER A 330 11.20 -5.67 -7.85
C SER A 330 10.66 -6.91 -8.56
N GLY A 331 10.70 -8.08 -7.90
CA GLY A 331 10.36 -9.34 -8.58
C GLY A 331 9.76 -10.43 -7.69
N GLY A 332 9.39 -10.10 -6.47
CA GLY A 332 8.81 -11.05 -5.51
C GLY A 332 9.85 -11.94 -4.81
N LEU A 333 9.36 -12.79 -3.92
CA LEU A 333 10.20 -13.68 -3.10
C LEU A 333 11.06 -14.63 -3.96
N GLY A 334 10.53 -15.11 -5.09
CA GLY A 334 11.27 -16.00 -6.01
C GLY A 334 12.46 -15.28 -6.66
N PHE A 335 12.28 -14.03 -7.07
CA PHE A 335 13.36 -13.22 -7.65
C PHE A 335 14.43 -12.88 -6.61
N MET A 336 14.05 -12.54 -5.40
CA MET A 336 14.99 -12.32 -4.29
C MET A 336 15.84 -13.58 -4.08
N ARG A 337 15.23 -14.77 -3.94
CA ARG A 337 15.94 -16.04 -3.76
C ARG A 337 16.90 -16.34 -4.90
N HIS A 338 16.47 -16.13 -6.14
CA HIS A 338 17.33 -16.30 -7.32
C HIS A 338 18.55 -15.35 -7.32
N SER A 339 18.43 -14.20 -6.67
CA SER A 339 19.45 -13.14 -6.68
C SER A 339 20.48 -13.25 -5.55
N ILE A 340 20.24 -14.12 -4.56
CA ILE A 340 21.14 -14.36 -3.42
C ILE A 340 21.93 -15.67 -3.61
N SER A 341 22.89 -15.93 -2.71
CA SER A 341 23.67 -17.18 -2.74
C SER A 341 22.82 -18.39 -2.35
N ASN A 342 23.17 -19.58 -2.86
CA ASN A 342 22.52 -20.82 -2.46
C ASN A 342 22.56 -21.07 -0.95
N THR A 343 23.63 -20.61 -0.27
CA THR A 343 23.76 -20.71 1.17
C THR A 343 22.73 -19.85 1.90
N ALA A 344 22.50 -18.62 1.42
CA ALA A 344 21.50 -17.72 1.95
C ALA A 344 20.06 -18.24 1.69
N GLU A 345 19.80 -18.72 0.47
CA GLU A 345 18.52 -19.33 0.12
C GLU A 345 18.21 -20.57 0.98
N TYR A 346 19.21 -21.45 1.17
CA TYR A 346 19.03 -22.61 2.06
C TYR A 346 18.75 -22.19 3.50
N GLY A 347 19.41 -21.14 3.98
CA GLY A 347 19.17 -20.53 5.30
C GLY A 347 17.72 -20.00 5.42
N ASP A 348 17.28 -19.21 4.44
CA ASP A 348 15.91 -18.68 4.36
C ASP A 348 14.87 -19.82 4.44
N LEU A 349 14.96 -20.78 3.53
CA LEU A 349 13.97 -21.86 3.42
C LEU A 349 13.94 -22.79 4.65
N THR A 350 15.07 -22.97 5.34
CA THR A 350 15.17 -23.92 6.45
C THR A 350 15.08 -23.28 7.84
N ARG A 351 15.43 -22.01 7.99
CA ARG A 351 15.47 -21.30 9.30
C ARG A 351 14.35 -20.28 9.45
N GLY A 352 13.82 -19.71 8.38
CA GLY A 352 12.73 -18.73 8.43
C GLY A 352 11.52 -19.24 9.23
N ALA A 353 11.09 -20.48 9.01
CA ALA A 353 9.99 -21.09 9.75
C ALA A 353 10.28 -21.35 11.25
N ARG A 354 11.55 -21.34 11.66
CA ARG A 354 11.93 -21.42 13.09
C ARG A 354 11.80 -20.07 13.79
N VAL A 355 12.11 -18.98 13.06
CA VAL A 355 11.94 -17.61 13.55
C VAL A 355 10.46 -17.25 13.58
N ILE A 356 9.74 -17.42 12.48
CA ILE A 356 8.28 -17.24 12.43
C ILE A 356 7.61 -18.58 12.73
N SER A 357 7.71 -18.99 13.99
CA SER A 357 7.19 -20.25 14.51
C SER A 357 5.65 -20.30 14.52
N PRO A 358 5.04 -21.48 14.77
CA PRO A 358 3.59 -21.57 14.98
C PRO A 358 3.06 -20.65 16.08
N ALA A 359 3.83 -20.41 17.15
CA ALA A 359 3.45 -19.49 18.22
C ALA A 359 3.39 -18.02 17.72
N VAL A 360 4.34 -17.58 16.92
CA VAL A 360 4.33 -16.25 16.29
C VAL A 360 3.12 -16.11 15.36
N ARG A 361 2.80 -17.14 14.57
CA ARG A 361 1.61 -17.13 13.70
C ARG A 361 0.31 -17.04 14.49
N GLU A 362 0.26 -17.68 15.66
CA GLU A 362 -0.90 -17.59 16.56
C GLU A 362 -1.04 -16.17 17.13
N GLU A 363 0.08 -15.52 17.48
CA GLU A 363 0.05 -14.13 17.92
C GLU A 363 -0.43 -13.17 16.81
N MET A 364 0.00 -13.38 15.57
CA MET A 364 -0.54 -12.62 14.42
C MET A 364 -2.07 -12.76 14.28
N ARG A 365 -2.63 -13.97 14.57
CA ARG A 365 -4.08 -14.17 14.56
C ARG A 365 -4.77 -13.41 15.70
N ARG A 366 -4.16 -13.33 16.87
CA ARG A 366 -4.68 -12.54 18.00
C ARG A 366 -4.67 -11.05 17.67
N LEU A 367 -3.56 -10.52 17.15
CA LEU A 367 -3.49 -9.12 16.69
C LEU A 367 -4.61 -8.79 15.69
N LEU A 368 -4.83 -9.67 14.71
CA LEU A 368 -5.93 -9.48 13.75
C LEU A 368 -7.30 -9.53 14.43
N ALA A 369 -7.50 -10.42 15.39
CA ALA A 369 -8.74 -10.50 16.16
C ALA A 369 -8.99 -9.23 16.97
N ASP A 370 -7.97 -8.66 17.61
CA ASP A 370 -8.07 -7.43 18.41
C ASP A 370 -8.34 -6.21 17.52
N ILE A 371 -7.81 -6.18 16.31
CA ILE A 371 -8.15 -5.15 15.32
C ILE A 371 -9.64 -5.28 14.93
N ARG A 372 -10.08 -6.46 14.52
CA ARG A 372 -11.44 -6.71 14.02
C ARG A 372 -12.52 -6.48 15.06
N ASN A 373 -12.27 -6.82 16.33
CA ASN A 373 -13.22 -6.59 17.43
C ASN A 373 -13.15 -5.16 18.01
N GLY A 374 -12.23 -4.31 17.51
CA GLY A 374 -12.05 -2.93 17.91
C GLY A 374 -11.30 -2.76 19.24
N ALA A 375 -10.68 -3.81 19.81
CA ALA A 375 -9.93 -3.70 21.06
C ALA A 375 -8.73 -2.76 20.90
N PHE A 376 -7.95 -2.92 19.83
CA PHE A 376 -6.83 -2.01 19.53
C PHE A 376 -7.29 -0.55 19.34
N ALA A 377 -8.37 -0.33 18.60
CA ALA A 377 -8.89 1.03 18.38
C ALA A 377 -9.31 1.69 19.70
N LYS A 378 -9.99 0.96 20.58
CA LYS A 378 -10.37 1.46 21.92
C LYS A 378 -9.16 1.78 22.77
N GLU A 379 -8.15 0.91 22.78
CA GLU A 379 -6.88 1.14 23.50
C GLU A 379 -6.22 2.42 23.01
N TRP A 380 -6.03 2.56 21.69
CA TRP A 380 -5.39 3.73 21.10
C TRP A 380 -6.13 5.04 21.38
N ILE A 381 -7.45 5.04 21.20
CA ILE A 381 -8.28 6.21 21.48
C ILE A 381 -8.20 6.61 22.97
N ALA A 382 -8.23 5.62 23.87
CA ALA A 382 -8.10 5.87 25.32
C ALA A 382 -6.73 6.45 25.65
N GLU A 383 -5.66 5.89 25.11
CA GLU A 383 -4.29 6.39 25.27
C GLU A 383 -4.16 7.85 24.80
N CYS A 384 -4.70 8.17 23.62
CA CYS A 384 -4.69 9.53 23.09
C CYS A 384 -5.50 10.51 23.95
N ARG A 385 -6.66 10.10 24.45
CA ARG A 385 -7.48 10.93 25.39
C ARG A 385 -6.77 11.19 26.71
N ALA A 386 -5.92 10.27 27.16
CA ALA A 386 -5.09 10.45 28.36
C ALA A 386 -3.81 11.31 28.12
N GLY A 387 -3.60 11.81 26.90
CA GLY A 387 -2.40 12.58 26.53
C GLY A 387 -1.22 11.72 26.05
N ALA A 388 -1.47 10.46 25.73
CA ALA A 388 -0.51 9.50 25.16
C ALA A 388 0.76 9.26 26.02
N PRO A 389 0.64 9.04 27.36
CA PRO A 389 1.79 8.91 28.25
C PRO A 389 2.61 7.65 27.96
N ARG A 390 1.94 6.51 27.75
CA ARG A 390 2.61 5.23 27.42
C ARG A 390 3.29 5.29 26.06
N PHE A 391 2.63 5.90 25.08
CA PHE A 391 3.22 6.08 23.75
C PHE A 391 4.48 6.95 23.80
N ALA A 392 4.48 8.02 24.61
CA ALA A 392 5.65 8.86 24.82
C ALA A 392 6.81 8.11 25.50
N GLU A 393 6.51 7.23 26.46
CA GLU A 393 7.49 6.36 27.12
C GLU A 393 8.10 5.35 26.14
N LEU A 394 7.28 4.60 25.40
CA LEU A 394 7.73 3.64 24.41
C LEU A 394 8.58 4.29 23.31
N ARG A 395 8.19 5.48 22.88
CA ARG A 395 8.97 6.25 21.89
C ARG A 395 10.35 6.62 22.40
N ARG A 396 10.47 7.03 23.66
CA ARG A 396 11.78 7.32 24.28
C ARG A 396 12.64 6.08 24.37
N ALA A 397 12.07 4.97 24.87
CA ALA A 397 12.79 3.71 24.98
C ALA A 397 13.32 3.24 23.61
N ALA A 398 12.52 3.36 22.54
CA ALA A 398 12.93 3.04 21.19
C ALA A 398 14.05 3.94 20.66
N GLN A 399 14.03 5.23 20.98
CA GLN A 399 15.08 6.19 20.59
C GLN A 399 16.41 5.95 21.34
N ASP A 400 16.35 5.47 22.57
CA ASP A 400 17.50 5.21 23.41
C ASP A 400 18.16 3.85 23.10
N HIS A 401 17.58 3.04 22.24
CA HIS A 401 18.13 1.73 21.88
C HIS A 401 19.51 1.84 21.23
N PRO A 402 20.50 0.98 21.60
CA PRO A 402 21.87 1.04 21.08
C PRO A 402 21.98 1.03 19.56
N ILE A 403 21.08 0.33 18.87
CA ILE A 403 21.03 0.27 17.40
C ILE A 403 20.90 1.66 16.75
N GLU A 404 20.18 2.59 17.40
CA GLU A 404 20.01 3.95 16.89
C GLU A 404 21.29 4.76 16.94
N GLN A 405 22.05 4.64 18.03
CA GLN A 405 23.34 5.32 18.20
C GLN A 405 24.39 4.79 17.20
N VAL A 406 24.46 3.46 17.04
CA VAL A 406 25.34 2.82 16.06
C VAL A 406 24.91 3.23 14.65
N GLY A 407 23.63 3.14 14.37
CA GLY A 407 23.04 3.49 13.08
C GLY A 407 23.31 4.94 12.69
N ALA A 408 23.17 5.90 13.60
CA ALA A 408 23.43 7.31 13.30
C ALA A 408 24.89 7.55 12.86
N ARG A 409 25.86 6.92 13.54
CA ARG A 409 27.30 7.00 13.15
C ARG A 409 27.52 6.42 11.76
N LEU A 410 26.96 5.25 11.49
CA LEU A 410 27.16 4.57 10.20
C LEU A 410 26.44 5.28 9.05
N ARG A 411 25.24 5.78 9.27
CA ARG A 411 24.50 6.58 8.27
C ARG A 411 25.22 7.89 7.95
N ALA A 412 25.88 8.51 8.93
CA ALA A 412 26.67 9.72 8.70
C ALA A 412 27.87 9.49 7.74
N MET A 413 28.37 8.26 7.65
CA MET A 413 29.44 7.89 6.71
C MET A 413 28.93 7.79 5.25
N MET A 414 27.63 7.69 5.04
CA MET A 414 27.00 7.48 3.73
C MET A 414 26.38 8.77 3.19
N PRO A 415 27.00 9.45 2.19
CA PRO A 415 26.59 10.79 1.74
C PRO A 415 25.17 10.90 1.18
N TRP A 416 24.55 9.78 0.84
CA TRP A 416 23.20 9.71 0.30
C TRP A 416 22.12 9.55 1.39
N THR A 417 22.47 9.28 2.62
CA THR A 417 21.54 9.24 3.75
C THR A 417 21.28 10.66 4.28
N GLU A 418 20.21 10.85 5.07
CA GLU A 418 19.89 12.16 5.64
C GLU A 418 20.96 12.63 6.64
N GLU A 419 21.50 11.72 7.48
CA GLU A 419 22.62 12.02 8.35
C GLU A 419 23.90 12.32 7.58
N GLY A 420 24.21 11.56 6.53
CA GLY A 420 25.37 11.79 5.68
C GLY A 420 25.33 13.12 4.93
N LYS A 421 24.14 13.54 4.48
CA LYS A 421 23.93 14.88 3.88
C LYS A 421 24.21 16.00 4.89
N ARG A 422 23.79 15.82 6.15
CA ARG A 422 24.04 16.79 7.24
C ARG A 422 25.49 16.80 7.74
N ALA A 423 26.16 15.65 7.69
CA ALA A 423 27.54 15.48 8.13
C ALA A 423 28.59 16.06 7.16
N LYS A 424 28.23 16.26 5.88
CA LYS A 424 29.13 16.98 4.93
C LYS A 424 29.26 18.44 5.38
N PRO A 425 30.46 18.98 5.62
CA PRO A 425 30.65 20.41 5.75
C PRO A 425 30.05 21.06 4.49
N GLN A 426 29.21 22.08 4.65
CA GLN A 426 28.88 22.94 3.53
C GLN A 426 30.21 23.36 2.92
N ALA A 427 30.48 22.94 1.68
CA ALA A 427 31.69 23.36 0.98
C ALA A 427 31.73 24.88 1.06
N ALA A 428 32.73 25.42 1.75
CA ALA A 428 32.95 26.85 1.84
C ALA A 428 32.86 27.38 0.42
N GLY A 429 31.92 28.30 0.19
CA GLY A 429 31.68 28.84 -1.12
C GLY A 429 33.01 29.23 -1.75
N THR A 430 33.27 28.71 -2.91
CA THR A 430 34.41 29.09 -3.74
C THR A 430 34.36 30.62 -3.86
N ARG A 431 35.20 31.30 -3.07
CA ARG A 431 35.52 32.72 -3.36
C ARG A 431 36.02 32.73 -4.78
N GLN A 432 35.28 33.35 -5.67
CA GLN A 432 35.82 33.76 -6.97
C GLN A 432 37.02 34.64 -6.70
N PRO A 433 38.21 34.40 -7.32
CA PRO A 433 39.33 35.31 -7.19
C PRO A 433 38.89 36.65 -7.76
N GLU A 434 38.99 37.70 -6.94
CA GLU A 434 38.84 39.09 -7.37
C GLU A 434 39.82 39.33 -8.53
N ARG A 435 39.27 39.68 -9.70
CA ARG A 435 40.10 40.16 -10.81
C ARG A 435 40.67 41.52 -10.42
N GLU A 436 42.00 41.57 -10.24
CA GLU A 436 42.73 42.83 -10.16
C GLU A 436 42.43 43.68 -11.43
N PRO A 437 42.16 44.97 -11.25
CA PRO A 437 42.02 45.86 -12.39
C PRO A 437 43.38 46.07 -13.08
N ALA A 438 43.43 45.80 -14.37
CA ALA A 438 44.61 46.13 -15.20
C ALA A 438 44.96 47.63 -15.05
N ARG A 439 46.18 47.89 -14.57
CA ARG A 439 46.74 49.23 -14.64
C ARG A 439 47.15 49.57 -16.10
N ALA A 440 46.73 50.73 -16.53
CA ALA A 440 47.08 51.36 -17.79
C ALA A 440 48.54 51.72 -17.89
#